data_d5e951cea8661f896300096d7361158e
#
_entry.id   d5e951cea8661f896300096d7361158e
#
_cell.length_a   1.000
_cell.length_b   1.000
_cell.length_c   1.000
_cell.angle_alpha   90.00
_cell.angle_beta   90.00
_cell.angle_gamma   90.00
#
_symmetry.space_group_name_H-M   'P 1'
#
loop_
_entity.id
_entity.type
_entity.pdbx_description
1 polymer ?
#
loop_
_entity_poly.entity_id
_entity_poly.type
_entity_poly.pdbx_seq_one_letter_code
_entity_poly.pdbx_strand_id
1 'polypeptide(L)'
;MSWLILVVDDSVTTRALLRTALETRGARVLEAENGRDGLWRARSEHVDLVVCDIHMPVMDGLEMIQELRKLPDYKTTPVFVLTSDATLSRAAEGKKAGADAWVVKPVNPASLWKAIEKALLGKPGARTAGTARKPPKDGAE
;
A
#
# COMPACT_ATOMS: atom_id res chain seq x y z
N MET A 1 18.75 -1.74 -1.66
CA MET A 1 17.75 -0.84 -2.22
C MET A 1 16.45 -0.93 -1.42
N SER A 2 15.87 0.20 -1.06
CA SER A 2 14.68 0.24 -0.22
C SER A 2 13.41 0.37 -1.03
N TRP A 3 12.39 -0.37 -0.65
CA TRP A 3 11.05 -0.16 -1.19
C TRP A 3 10.47 1.13 -0.62
N LEU A 4 9.66 1.81 -1.42
CA LEU A 4 8.91 2.98 -0.96
C LEU A 4 7.45 2.55 -0.80
N ILE A 5 6.94 2.68 0.43
CA ILE A 5 5.59 2.23 0.77
C ILE A 5 4.76 3.45 1.16
N LEU A 6 3.60 3.58 0.54
CA LEU A 6 2.65 4.65 0.87
C LEU A 6 1.66 4.11 1.90
N VAL A 7 1.57 4.78 3.05
CA VAL A 7 0.62 4.43 4.11
C VAL A 7 -0.45 5.51 4.16
N VAL A 8 -1.69 5.13 3.90
CA VAL A 8 -2.83 6.04 3.86
C VAL A 8 -3.81 5.65 4.97
N ASP A 9 -3.94 6.51 5.97
CA ASP A 9 -4.82 6.25 7.12
C ASP A 9 -5.08 7.58 7.80
N ASP A 10 -6.32 7.83 8.21
CA ASP A 10 -6.65 9.08 8.87
C ASP A 10 -6.20 9.12 10.34
N SER A 11 -5.81 7.97 10.89
CA SER A 11 -5.31 7.89 12.26
C SER A 11 -3.82 8.20 12.30
N VAL A 12 -3.46 9.27 13.00
CA VAL A 12 -2.05 9.63 13.21
C VAL A 12 -1.30 8.50 13.91
N THR A 13 -1.96 7.87 14.89
CA THR A 13 -1.37 6.78 15.66
C THR A 13 -1.07 5.57 14.79
N THR A 14 -2.02 5.18 13.94
CA THR A 14 -1.82 4.04 13.04
C THR A 14 -0.70 4.32 12.05
N ARG A 15 -0.68 5.53 11.47
CA ARG A 15 0.39 5.89 10.53
C ARG A 15 1.77 5.84 11.20
N ALA A 16 1.88 6.38 12.42
CA ALA A 16 3.14 6.39 13.14
C ALA A 16 3.62 4.97 13.46
N LEU A 17 2.70 4.11 13.88
CA LEU A 17 3.01 2.73 14.18
C LEU A 17 3.53 1.99 12.94
N LEU A 18 2.81 2.13 11.82
CA LEU A 18 3.20 1.47 10.58
C LEU A 18 4.50 2.02 10.04
N ARG A 19 4.68 3.33 10.10
CA ARG A 19 5.92 3.95 9.65
C ARG A 19 7.12 3.38 10.40
N THR A 20 7.04 3.37 11.73
CA THR A 20 8.12 2.84 12.56
C THR A 20 8.39 1.38 12.22
N ALA A 21 7.34 0.57 12.13
CA ALA A 21 7.47 -0.85 11.86
C ALA A 21 8.13 -1.13 10.51
N LEU A 22 7.74 -0.38 9.48
CA LEU A 22 8.25 -0.59 8.14
C LEU A 22 9.67 -0.01 7.97
N GLU A 23 9.92 1.17 8.53
CA GLU A 23 11.25 1.78 8.44
C GLU A 23 12.29 0.97 9.20
N THR A 24 11.92 0.39 10.33
CA THR A 24 12.81 -0.48 11.09
C THR A 24 13.27 -1.67 10.25
N ARG A 25 12.45 -2.08 9.30
CA ARG A 25 12.76 -3.22 8.42
C ARG A 25 13.40 -2.81 7.10
N GLY A 26 13.72 -1.54 6.94
CA GLY A 26 14.47 -1.05 5.79
C GLY A 26 13.66 -0.38 4.70
N ALA A 27 12.36 -0.25 4.86
CA ALA A 27 11.55 0.44 3.87
C ALA A 27 11.60 1.95 4.09
N ARG A 28 11.28 2.69 3.03
CA ARG A 28 11.00 4.12 3.14
C ARG A 28 9.48 4.27 3.13
N VAL A 29 8.95 5.25 3.85
CA VAL A 29 7.51 5.41 4.00
C VAL A 29 7.08 6.82 3.65
N LEU A 30 6.03 6.92 2.84
CA LEU A 30 5.28 8.16 2.64
C LEU A 30 3.96 8.00 3.36
N GLU A 31 3.43 9.10 3.89
CA GLU A 31 2.17 9.08 4.62
C GLU A 31 1.15 9.98 3.93
N ALA A 32 -0.12 9.59 4.04
CA ALA A 32 -1.24 10.40 3.60
C ALA A 32 -2.41 10.19 4.58
N GLU A 33 -3.23 11.20 4.78
CA GLU A 33 -4.30 11.12 5.77
C GLU A 33 -5.66 10.80 5.18
N ASN A 34 -5.77 10.75 3.87
CA ASN A 34 -7.00 10.34 3.18
C ASN A 34 -6.66 9.89 1.76
N GLY A 35 -7.64 9.37 1.05
CA GLY A 35 -7.43 8.83 -0.29
C GLY A 35 -6.99 9.87 -1.30
N ARG A 36 -7.48 11.09 -1.18
CA ARG A 36 -7.11 12.17 -2.09
C ARG A 36 -5.64 12.52 -1.96
N ASP A 37 -5.16 12.67 -0.72
CA ASP A 37 -3.75 12.92 -0.45
C ASP A 37 -2.91 11.73 -0.88
N GLY A 38 -3.44 10.52 -0.71
CA GLY A 38 -2.75 9.30 -1.15
C GLY A 38 -2.51 9.30 -2.64
N LEU A 39 -3.53 9.66 -3.42
CA LEU A 39 -3.38 9.77 -4.88
C LEU A 39 -2.37 10.82 -5.27
N TRP A 40 -2.38 11.94 -4.59
CA TRP A 40 -1.43 13.01 -4.86
C TRP A 40 0.00 12.54 -4.61
N ARG A 41 0.22 11.85 -3.49
CA ARG A 41 1.53 11.28 -3.19
C ARG A 41 1.97 10.27 -4.25
N ALA A 42 1.05 9.41 -4.67
CA ALA A 42 1.35 8.39 -5.67
C ALA A 42 1.73 9.00 -7.02
N ARG A 43 1.12 10.14 -7.36
CA ARG A 43 1.47 10.83 -8.59
C ARG A 43 2.81 11.55 -8.50
N SER A 44 3.17 12.00 -7.28
CA SER A 44 4.38 12.77 -7.08
C SER A 44 5.63 11.90 -7.00
N GLU A 45 5.50 10.70 -6.47
CA GLU A 45 6.61 9.76 -6.35
C GLU A 45 6.12 8.36 -6.68
N HIS A 46 6.97 7.58 -7.30
CA HIS A 46 6.60 6.19 -7.62
C HIS A 46 6.72 5.32 -6.37
N VAL A 47 5.59 4.78 -5.91
CA VAL A 47 5.60 3.90 -4.74
C VAL A 47 5.50 2.45 -5.18
N ASP A 48 6.11 1.57 -4.39
CA ASP A 48 6.18 0.14 -4.71
C ASP A 48 4.97 -0.63 -4.19
N LEU A 49 4.35 -0.13 -3.13
CA LEU A 49 3.21 -0.79 -2.50
C LEU A 49 2.42 0.24 -1.70
N VAL A 50 1.12 0.05 -1.62
CA VAL A 50 0.22 0.94 -0.87
C VAL A 50 -0.45 0.15 0.24
N VAL A 51 -0.45 0.71 1.45
CA VAL A 51 -1.21 0.20 2.60
C VAL A 51 -2.24 1.29 2.91
N CYS A 52 -3.52 0.95 2.88
CA CYS A 52 -4.56 1.95 2.89
C CYS A 52 -5.73 1.51 3.77
N ASP A 53 -6.18 2.40 4.65
CA ASP A 53 -7.38 2.18 5.44
C ASP A 53 -8.61 2.32 4.54
N ILE A 54 -9.72 1.70 4.90
CA ILE A 54 -10.98 1.83 4.17
C ILE A 54 -11.70 3.11 4.55
N HIS A 55 -11.86 3.33 5.85
CA HIS A 55 -12.73 4.41 6.34
C HIS A 55 -11.91 5.68 6.60
N MET A 56 -11.99 6.61 5.66
CA MET A 56 -11.30 7.90 5.77
C MET A 56 -12.21 8.99 5.25
N PRO A 57 -12.06 10.23 5.75
CA PRO A 57 -12.82 11.35 5.21
C PRO A 57 -12.33 11.74 3.83
N VAL A 58 -13.08 12.55 3.14
CA VAL A 58 -12.76 13.13 1.83
C VAL A 58 -12.82 12.08 0.71
N MET A 59 -12.00 11.06 0.78
CA MET A 59 -12.01 9.95 -0.18
C MET A 59 -11.62 8.69 0.59
N ASP A 60 -12.48 7.68 0.58
CA ASP A 60 -12.20 6.45 1.31
C ASP A 60 -11.22 5.55 0.53
N GLY A 61 -10.81 4.45 1.17
CA GLY A 61 -9.81 3.57 0.59
C GLY A 61 -10.25 2.89 -0.69
N LEU A 62 -11.52 2.49 -0.78
CA LEU A 62 -12.01 1.81 -1.99
C LEU A 62 -12.03 2.76 -3.17
N GLU A 63 -12.47 4.00 -2.95
CA GLU A 63 -12.45 5.03 -3.99
C GLU A 63 -11.03 5.31 -4.44
N MET A 64 -10.10 5.42 -3.48
CA MET A 64 -8.70 5.67 -3.79
C MET A 64 -8.12 4.56 -4.67
N ILE A 65 -8.41 3.31 -4.34
CA ILE A 65 -7.91 2.17 -5.11
C ILE A 65 -8.44 2.23 -6.54
N GLN A 66 -9.73 2.51 -6.71
CA GLN A 66 -10.32 2.61 -8.04
C GLN A 66 -9.63 3.68 -8.87
N GLU A 67 -9.39 4.85 -8.27
CA GLU A 67 -8.70 5.95 -8.97
C GLU A 67 -7.23 5.62 -9.24
N LEU A 68 -6.59 4.96 -8.27
CA LEU A 68 -5.19 4.54 -8.43
C LEU A 68 -5.02 3.60 -9.62
N ARG A 69 -5.95 2.66 -9.79
CA ARG A 69 -5.87 1.69 -10.87
C ARG A 69 -6.07 2.30 -12.26
N LYS A 70 -6.60 3.52 -12.33
CA LYS A 70 -6.71 4.25 -13.60
C LYS A 70 -5.37 4.85 -14.03
N LEU A 71 -4.42 5.00 -13.10
CA LEU A 71 -3.11 5.54 -13.41
C LEU A 71 -2.25 4.44 -14.03
N PRO A 72 -1.64 4.69 -15.21
CA PRO A 72 -0.89 3.65 -15.91
C PRO A 72 0.20 2.98 -15.09
N ASP A 73 0.88 3.75 -14.24
CA ASP A 73 2.00 3.23 -13.45
C ASP A 73 1.55 2.39 -12.27
N TYR A 74 0.24 2.35 -11.97
CA TYR A 74 -0.28 1.68 -10.79
C TYR A 74 -1.28 0.56 -11.09
N LYS A 75 -1.27 0.04 -12.30
CA LYS A 75 -2.19 -1.03 -12.69
C LYS A 75 -1.98 -2.32 -11.90
N THR A 76 -0.73 -2.61 -11.55
CA THR A 76 -0.39 -3.86 -10.87
C THR A 76 0.31 -3.67 -9.53
N THR A 77 0.48 -2.44 -9.09
CA THR A 77 1.11 -2.16 -7.79
C THR A 77 0.29 -2.80 -6.67
N PRO A 78 0.92 -3.57 -5.77
CA PRO A 78 0.16 -4.20 -4.68
C PRO A 78 -0.49 -3.15 -3.79
N VAL A 79 -1.75 -3.37 -3.45
CA VAL A 79 -2.51 -2.52 -2.54
C VAL A 79 -3.08 -3.40 -1.45
N PHE A 80 -2.71 -3.12 -0.20
CA PHE A 80 -3.18 -3.82 0.98
C PHE A 80 -4.17 -2.92 1.71
N VAL A 81 -5.37 -3.42 1.95
CA VAL A 81 -6.40 -2.68 2.65
C VAL A 81 -6.41 -3.06 4.11
N LEU A 82 -6.41 -2.05 4.99
CA LEU A 82 -6.54 -2.24 6.43
C LEU A 82 -7.97 -1.93 6.83
N THR A 83 -8.54 -2.76 7.69
CA THR A 83 -9.89 -2.53 8.17
C THR A 83 -10.11 -3.15 9.53
N SER A 84 -10.98 -2.53 10.34
CA SER A 84 -11.47 -3.14 11.58
C SER A 84 -12.69 -4.01 11.31
N ASP A 85 -13.20 -4.02 10.07
CA ASP A 85 -14.38 -4.77 9.67
C ASP A 85 -13.97 -5.93 8.77
N ALA A 86 -14.12 -7.15 9.27
CA ALA A 86 -13.71 -8.36 8.57
C ALA A 86 -14.86 -9.06 7.85
N THR A 87 -15.94 -8.36 7.55
CA THR A 87 -17.08 -8.99 6.89
C THR A 87 -16.74 -9.38 5.45
N LEU A 88 -17.34 -10.45 4.97
CA LEU A 88 -17.12 -10.92 3.61
C LEU A 88 -17.53 -9.89 2.56
N SER A 89 -18.60 -9.14 2.84
CA SER A 89 -19.08 -8.14 1.89
C SER A 89 -18.05 -7.03 1.66
N ARG A 90 -17.36 -6.60 2.74
CA ARG A 90 -16.33 -5.57 2.60
C ARG A 90 -15.10 -6.12 1.89
N ALA A 91 -14.73 -7.36 2.19
CA ALA A 91 -13.60 -8.01 1.51
C ALA A 91 -13.88 -8.15 0.00
N ALA A 92 -15.11 -8.52 -0.36
CA ALA A 92 -15.50 -8.63 -1.76
C ALA A 92 -15.42 -7.27 -2.47
N GLU A 93 -15.87 -6.19 -1.80
CA GLU A 93 -15.78 -4.84 -2.34
C GLU A 93 -14.34 -4.43 -2.57
N GLY A 94 -13.46 -4.74 -1.61
CA GLY A 94 -12.04 -4.43 -1.73
C GLY A 94 -11.40 -5.14 -2.90
N LYS A 95 -11.69 -6.42 -3.06
CA LYS A 95 -11.17 -7.20 -4.17
C LYS A 95 -11.67 -6.66 -5.50
N LYS A 96 -12.97 -6.32 -5.58
CA LYS A 96 -13.57 -5.76 -6.79
C LYS A 96 -12.94 -4.41 -7.14
N ALA A 97 -12.59 -3.61 -6.13
CA ALA A 97 -11.93 -2.33 -6.35
C ALA A 97 -10.49 -2.49 -6.81
N GLY A 98 -9.89 -3.65 -6.61
CA GLY A 98 -8.52 -3.93 -7.05
C GLY A 98 -7.50 -4.11 -5.95
N ALA A 99 -7.94 -4.37 -4.72
CA ALA A 99 -7.03 -4.64 -3.61
C ALA A 99 -6.43 -6.04 -3.75
N ASP A 100 -5.17 -6.18 -3.35
CA ASP A 100 -4.46 -7.46 -3.41
C ASP A 100 -4.53 -8.23 -2.09
N ALA A 101 -4.68 -7.52 -0.98
CA ALA A 101 -4.77 -8.15 0.33
C ALA A 101 -5.70 -7.36 1.23
N TRP A 102 -6.27 -8.06 2.19
CA TRP A 102 -7.24 -7.52 3.13
C TRP A 102 -6.74 -7.85 4.53
N VAL A 103 -6.32 -6.83 5.25
CA VAL A 103 -5.68 -6.99 6.56
C VAL A 103 -6.58 -6.43 7.65
N VAL A 104 -6.90 -7.26 8.63
CA VAL A 104 -7.79 -6.86 9.73
C VAL A 104 -6.97 -6.24 10.86
N LYS A 105 -7.44 -5.11 11.36
CA LYS A 105 -6.82 -4.45 12.53
C LYS A 105 -7.16 -5.21 13.80
N PRO A 106 -6.28 -5.26 14.81
CA PRO A 106 -4.99 -4.58 14.88
C PRO A 106 -3.94 -5.28 14.02
N VAL A 107 -3.08 -4.49 13.40
CA VAL A 107 -2.07 -5.00 12.48
C VAL A 107 -0.90 -5.58 13.25
N ASN A 108 -0.50 -6.81 12.88
CA ASN A 108 0.74 -7.39 13.37
C ASN A 108 1.85 -6.99 12.42
N PRO A 109 2.83 -6.17 12.87
CA PRO A 109 3.86 -5.66 11.96
C PRO A 109 4.69 -6.73 11.27
N ALA A 110 5.03 -7.81 11.99
CA ALA A 110 5.82 -8.89 11.39
C ALA A 110 5.05 -9.62 10.31
N SER A 111 3.76 -9.88 10.54
CA SER A 111 2.91 -10.55 9.55
C SER A 111 2.70 -9.65 8.34
N LEU A 112 2.49 -8.37 8.56
CA LEU A 112 2.34 -7.41 7.48
C LEU A 112 3.61 -7.37 6.62
N TRP A 113 4.76 -7.30 7.26
CA TRP A 113 6.03 -7.27 6.54
C TRP A 113 6.23 -8.51 5.68
N LYS A 114 5.91 -9.69 6.21
CA LYS A 114 6.01 -10.93 5.44
C LYS A 114 5.11 -10.88 4.20
N ALA A 115 3.91 -10.36 4.36
CA ALA A 115 2.99 -10.24 3.23
C ALA A 115 3.52 -9.25 2.19
N ILE A 116 4.12 -8.14 2.65
CA ILE A 116 4.72 -7.15 1.77
C ILE A 116 5.88 -7.77 0.98
N GLU A 117 6.77 -8.47 1.67
CA GLU A 117 7.90 -9.14 1.01
C GLU A 117 7.40 -10.13 -0.04
N LYS A 118 6.41 -10.92 0.30
CA LYS A 118 5.84 -11.89 -0.62
C LYS A 118 5.27 -11.21 -1.86
N ALA A 119 4.55 -10.11 -1.66
CA ALA A 119 3.94 -9.38 -2.77
C ALA A 119 4.99 -8.76 -3.69
N LEU A 120 6.06 -8.21 -3.12
CA LEU A 120 7.07 -7.50 -3.91
C LEU A 120 8.13 -8.41 -4.48
N LEU A 121 8.51 -9.46 -3.76
CA LEU A 121 9.55 -10.38 -4.23
C LEU A 121 9.00 -11.53 -5.07
N GLY A 122 7.79 -11.98 -4.75
CA GLY A 122 7.20 -13.14 -5.43
C GLY A 122 6.41 -12.81 -6.68
N LYS A 123 6.21 -11.54 -6.97
CA LYS A 123 5.35 -11.13 -8.08
C LYS A 123 6.07 -11.31 -9.41
N PRO A 124 5.43 -11.97 -10.40
CA PRO A 124 6.02 -12.07 -11.72
C PRO A 124 6.27 -10.67 -12.29
N GLY A 125 7.46 -10.44 -12.80
CA GLY A 125 7.83 -9.12 -13.28
C GLY A 125 8.17 -8.13 -12.19
N ALA A 126 8.21 -8.59 -10.94
CA ALA A 126 8.70 -7.75 -9.87
C ALA A 126 10.14 -7.39 -10.20
N ARG A 127 10.49 -6.18 -9.97
CA ARG A 127 11.83 -5.74 -10.31
C ARG A 127 12.79 -6.42 -9.39
N THR A 128 13.38 -7.18 -9.94
CA THR A 128 14.00 -8.08 -9.16
C THR A 128 15.24 -7.65 -8.51
N ALA A 129 14.77 -7.81 -8.36
CA ALA A 129 15.26 -7.81 -7.97
C ALA A 129 15.80 -7.51 -7.26
N GLY A 130 15.89 -7.68 -7.17
CA GLY A 130 16.17 -7.38 -6.61
C GLY A 130 16.04 -6.69 -6.21
N THR A 131 15.95 -6.35 -6.60
CA THR A 131 15.68 -5.73 -6.55
C THR A 131 15.08 -5.11 -6.65
N ALA A 132 15.25 -4.69 -6.66
CA ALA A 132 14.64 -4.11 -7.01
C ALA A 132 14.14 -3.30 -7.22
N ARG A 133 14.42 -2.75 -7.40
CA ARG A 133 13.85 -2.07 -7.86
C ARG A 133 13.68 -1.43 -8.28
N LYS A 134 13.92 -0.87 -8.59
CA LYS A 134 13.68 -0.50 -9.07
C LYS A 134 13.45 0.02 -9.24
N PRO A 135 13.86 0.59 -9.29
CA PRO A 135 13.62 0.81 -9.76
C PRO A 135 13.37 1.32 -9.97
N PRO A 136 13.79 1.89 -9.99
CA PRO A 136 13.51 1.94 -10.49
C PRO A 136 13.22 2.34 -10.88
N LYS A 137 13.70 2.77 -10.96
CA LYS A 137 13.51 2.52 -11.44
C LYS A 137 13.25 2.57 -11.65
N ASP A 138 13.82 3.32 -11.65
CA ASP A 138 13.65 2.72 -11.94
C ASP A 138 13.29 2.54 -11.93
N GLY A 139 14.03 3.39 -12.07
CA GLY A 139 13.92 2.58 -12.10
C GLY A 139 13.66 2.35 -12.01
N ALA A 140 14.16 2.62 -11.83
CA ALA A 140 13.96 1.69 -11.75
C ALA A 140 13.77 1.25 -11.49
N GLU A 141 14.33 1.55 -11.31
CA GLU A 141 14.30 0.58 -11.14
C GLU A 141 14.03 0.08 -10.92
#